data_4cd969310bd6bd9361af5e85d035d067
#
_entry.id   4cd969310bd6bd9361af5e85d035d067
#
_cell.length_a   1.000
_cell.length_b   1.000
_cell.length_c   1.000
_cell.angle_alpha   90.00
_cell.angle_beta   90.00
_cell.angle_gamma   90.00
#
_symmetry.space_group_name_H-M   'P 1'
#
loop_
_entity.id
_entity.type
_entity.pdbx_description
1 polymer ?
#
loop_
_entity_poly.entity_id
_entity_poly.type
_entity_poly.pdbx_seq_one_letter_code
_entity_poly.pdbx_strand_id
1 'polypeptide(L)'
;NRLIPEDKGRLVTAFLCNFFKRYVEYEFTANLENELDDVSAGTRQYRNVLDRFWKDFKVSIDEAMDQSITEVLEKINTVLEPHLFPIEEPGVDPRACKNCGNGRLSMRTARSGGAFIGCSNYPECRFTRPFGPPGTESSAIGPDGKLLGHDGEDAISLRDGRYGPYVQRG
;
A
#
# COMPACT_ATOMS: atom_id res chain seq x y z
N ASN A 1 -3.59 -14.83 19.50
CA ASN A 1 -2.86 -14.08 18.46
C ASN A 1 -3.87 -13.25 17.66
N ARG A 2 -3.67 -11.93 17.60
CA ARG A 2 -4.48 -11.04 16.72
C ARG A 2 -3.65 -10.71 15.50
N LEU A 3 -4.24 -10.83 14.32
CA LEU A 3 -3.65 -10.34 13.08
C LEU A 3 -3.86 -8.82 13.02
N ILE A 4 -2.77 -8.08 12.83
CA ILE A 4 -2.79 -6.62 12.67
C ILE A 4 -2.37 -6.33 11.23
N PRO A 5 -3.22 -5.66 10.44
CA PRO A 5 -2.87 -5.34 9.06
C PRO A 5 -1.79 -4.25 9.03
N GLU A 6 -0.69 -4.55 8.36
CA GLU A 6 0.34 -3.56 8.04
C GLU A 6 -0.10 -2.66 6.87
N ASP A 7 0.59 -1.53 6.69
CA ASP A 7 0.25 -0.55 5.66
C ASP A 7 0.30 -1.13 4.24
N LYS A 8 1.25 -2.03 3.96
CA LYS A 8 1.30 -2.76 2.68
C LYS A 8 0.05 -3.64 2.47
N GLY A 9 -0.41 -4.31 3.51
CA GLY A 9 -1.65 -5.10 3.47
C GLY A 9 -2.86 -4.23 3.18
N ARG A 10 -2.95 -3.06 3.81
CA ARG A 10 -4.01 -2.07 3.55
C ARG A 10 -4.01 -1.58 2.12
N LEU A 11 -2.82 -1.29 1.57
CA LEU A 11 -2.64 -0.88 0.17
C LEU A 11 -3.15 -1.95 -0.81
N VAL A 12 -2.73 -3.20 -0.61
CA VAL A 12 -3.16 -4.34 -1.45
C VAL A 12 -4.68 -4.55 -1.33
N THR A 13 -5.23 -4.50 -0.12
CA THR A 13 -6.67 -4.63 0.11
C THR A 13 -7.45 -3.52 -0.60
N ALA A 14 -6.99 -2.25 -0.48
CA ALA A 14 -7.63 -1.13 -1.17
C ALA A 14 -7.60 -1.30 -2.69
N PHE A 15 -6.49 -1.78 -3.26
CA PHE A 15 -6.38 -2.09 -4.68
C PHE A 15 -7.37 -3.20 -5.09
N LEU A 16 -7.38 -4.33 -4.39
CA LEU A 16 -8.24 -5.46 -4.70
C LEU A 16 -9.73 -5.10 -4.57
N CYS A 17 -10.12 -4.38 -3.52
CA CYS A 17 -11.50 -3.94 -3.34
C CYS A 17 -11.98 -2.94 -4.41
N ASN A 18 -11.08 -2.19 -5.04
CA ASN A 18 -11.45 -1.26 -6.10
C ASN A 18 -11.51 -1.90 -7.49
N PHE A 19 -10.57 -2.78 -7.81
CA PHE A 19 -10.40 -3.31 -9.17
C PHE A 19 -10.84 -4.77 -9.31
N PHE A 20 -10.91 -5.50 -8.21
CA PHE A 20 -11.22 -6.93 -8.16
C PHE A 20 -12.26 -7.25 -7.08
N LYS A 21 -13.16 -6.31 -6.80
CA LYS A 21 -14.14 -6.39 -5.70
C LYS A 21 -14.85 -7.73 -5.64
N ARG A 22 -15.39 -8.19 -6.77
CA ARG A 22 -16.12 -9.47 -6.88
C ARG A 22 -15.31 -10.65 -6.33
N TYR A 23 -13.98 -10.66 -6.54
CA TYR A 23 -13.11 -11.80 -6.18
C TYR A 23 -12.67 -11.81 -4.72
N VAL A 24 -12.91 -10.73 -3.99
CA VAL A 24 -12.63 -10.62 -2.55
C VAL A 24 -13.88 -10.68 -1.68
N GLU A 25 -15.07 -10.81 -2.31
CA GLU A 25 -16.34 -10.96 -1.62
C GLU A 25 -16.55 -12.41 -1.15
N TYR A 26 -17.13 -12.57 0.04
CA TYR A 26 -17.40 -13.89 0.63
C TYR A 26 -18.32 -14.75 -0.26
N GLU A 27 -19.32 -14.12 -0.90
CA GLU A 27 -20.26 -14.81 -1.78
C GLU A 27 -19.56 -15.45 -2.98
N PHE A 28 -18.55 -14.80 -3.53
CA PHE A 28 -17.78 -15.35 -4.65
C PHE A 28 -17.08 -16.65 -4.24
N THR A 29 -16.40 -16.64 -3.10
CA THR A 29 -15.69 -17.82 -2.58
C THR A 29 -16.66 -18.94 -2.28
N ALA A 30 -17.77 -18.65 -1.60
CA ALA A 30 -18.81 -19.65 -1.29
C ALA A 30 -19.44 -20.28 -2.55
N ASN A 31 -19.72 -19.45 -3.57
CA ASN A 31 -20.26 -19.95 -4.84
C ASN A 31 -19.24 -20.83 -5.59
N LEU A 32 -17.96 -20.43 -5.57
CA LEU A 32 -16.90 -21.22 -6.21
C LEU A 32 -16.70 -22.57 -5.49
N GLU A 33 -16.76 -22.58 -4.16
CA GLU A 33 -16.70 -23.83 -3.37
C GLU A 33 -17.87 -24.78 -3.73
N ASN A 34 -19.09 -24.26 -3.81
CA ASN A 34 -20.25 -25.07 -4.24
C ASN A 34 -20.07 -25.65 -5.65
N GLU A 35 -19.50 -24.88 -6.60
CA GLU A 35 -19.21 -25.38 -7.95
C GLU A 35 -18.13 -26.45 -7.97
N LEU A 36 -17.12 -26.34 -7.08
CA LEU A 36 -16.10 -27.37 -6.94
C LEU A 36 -16.67 -28.65 -6.31
N ASP A 37 -17.63 -28.53 -5.40
CA ASP A 37 -18.37 -29.67 -4.86
C ASP A 37 -19.19 -30.37 -5.97
N ASP A 38 -19.86 -29.62 -6.84
CA ASP A 38 -20.54 -30.15 -8.01
C ASP A 38 -19.58 -30.91 -8.94
N VAL A 39 -18.36 -30.37 -9.15
CA VAL A 39 -17.32 -31.04 -9.93
C VAL A 39 -16.89 -32.32 -9.26
N SER A 40 -16.72 -32.34 -7.95
CA SER A 40 -16.32 -33.52 -7.16
C SER A 40 -17.42 -34.59 -7.18
N ALA A 41 -18.68 -34.18 -7.18
CA ALA A 41 -19.83 -35.06 -7.32
C ALA A 41 -20.05 -35.58 -8.76
N GLY A 42 -19.30 -35.10 -9.75
CA GLY A 42 -19.42 -35.47 -11.16
C GLY A 42 -20.61 -34.84 -11.87
N THR A 43 -21.34 -33.92 -11.26
CA THR A 43 -22.52 -33.23 -11.83
C THR A 43 -22.13 -32.06 -12.73
N ARG A 44 -20.88 -31.56 -12.61
CA ARG A 44 -20.35 -30.46 -13.41
C ARG A 44 -18.91 -30.75 -13.91
N GLN A 45 -18.60 -30.28 -15.11
CA GLN A 45 -17.27 -30.43 -15.67
C GLN A 45 -16.35 -29.28 -15.19
N TYR A 46 -15.18 -29.61 -14.66
CA TYR A 46 -14.23 -28.63 -14.16
C TYR A 46 -13.78 -27.60 -15.20
N ARG A 47 -13.64 -28.04 -16.47
CA ARG A 47 -13.25 -27.14 -17.57
C ARG A 47 -14.26 -26.00 -17.77
N ASN A 48 -15.55 -26.26 -17.62
CA ASN A 48 -16.58 -25.24 -17.77
C ASN A 48 -16.51 -24.20 -16.64
N VAL A 49 -16.18 -24.65 -15.41
CA VAL A 49 -15.98 -23.76 -14.25
C VAL A 49 -14.79 -22.87 -14.49
N LEU A 50 -13.64 -23.45 -14.89
CA LEU A 50 -12.41 -22.69 -15.16
C LEU A 50 -12.57 -21.72 -16.33
N ASP A 51 -13.22 -22.13 -17.44
CA ASP A 51 -13.41 -21.29 -18.61
C ASP A 51 -14.27 -20.05 -18.28
N ARG A 52 -15.36 -20.26 -17.53
CA ARG A 52 -16.19 -19.15 -17.09
C ARG A 52 -15.44 -18.22 -16.14
N PHE A 53 -14.78 -18.78 -15.11
CA PHE A 53 -13.96 -18.00 -14.19
C PHE A 53 -12.92 -17.15 -14.93
N TRP A 54 -12.18 -17.78 -15.85
CA TRP A 54 -11.13 -17.11 -16.60
C TRP A 54 -11.65 -15.99 -17.50
N LYS A 55 -12.77 -16.19 -18.17
CA LYS A 55 -13.40 -15.16 -19.01
C LYS A 55 -13.76 -13.93 -18.20
N ASP A 56 -14.44 -14.12 -17.05
CA ASP A 56 -14.84 -13.02 -16.18
C ASP A 56 -13.62 -12.32 -15.58
N PHE A 57 -12.64 -13.11 -15.11
CA PHE A 57 -11.42 -12.59 -14.49
C PHE A 57 -10.57 -11.80 -15.48
N LYS A 58 -10.46 -12.29 -16.72
CA LYS A 58 -9.73 -11.59 -17.78
C LYS A 58 -10.32 -10.20 -18.07
N VAL A 59 -11.63 -10.06 -18.10
CA VAL A 59 -12.30 -8.76 -18.26
C VAL A 59 -11.86 -7.80 -17.16
N SER A 60 -11.86 -8.24 -15.90
CA SER A 60 -11.41 -7.40 -14.77
C SER A 60 -9.94 -7.03 -14.85
N ILE A 61 -9.09 -7.94 -15.37
CA ILE A 61 -7.67 -7.63 -15.62
C ILE A 61 -7.54 -6.55 -16.70
N ASP A 62 -8.22 -6.73 -17.84
CA ASP A 62 -8.15 -5.80 -18.96
C ASP A 62 -8.64 -4.40 -18.53
N GLU A 63 -9.75 -4.31 -17.79
CA GLU A 63 -10.25 -3.06 -17.21
C GLU A 63 -9.27 -2.39 -16.22
N ALA A 64 -8.57 -3.19 -15.41
CA ALA A 64 -7.57 -2.68 -14.49
C ALA A 64 -6.31 -2.21 -15.22
N MET A 65 -5.90 -2.87 -16.29
CA MET A 65 -4.72 -2.52 -17.09
C MET A 65 -4.95 -1.28 -17.97
N ASP A 66 -6.19 -0.99 -18.33
CA ASP A 66 -6.54 0.22 -19.08
C ASP A 66 -6.47 1.50 -18.22
N GLN A 67 -6.39 1.36 -16.89
CA GLN A 67 -6.23 2.52 -15.99
C GLN A 67 -4.80 3.03 -16.00
N SER A 68 -4.63 4.33 -16.05
CA SER A 68 -3.32 4.94 -15.80
C SER A 68 -2.89 4.77 -14.34
N ILE A 69 -1.57 4.72 -14.09
CA ILE A 69 -1.03 4.65 -12.72
C ILE A 69 -1.58 5.80 -11.86
N THR A 70 -1.76 6.99 -12.44
CA THR A 70 -2.28 8.15 -11.72
C THR A 70 -3.71 7.91 -11.23
N GLU A 71 -4.60 7.39 -12.09
CA GLU A 71 -5.99 7.07 -11.72
C GLU A 71 -6.06 5.98 -10.64
N VAL A 72 -5.23 4.94 -10.76
CA VAL A 72 -5.13 3.89 -9.74
C VAL A 72 -4.71 4.49 -8.39
N LEU A 73 -3.67 5.34 -8.38
CA LEU A 73 -3.18 5.98 -7.18
C LEU A 73 -4.23 6.93 -6.56
N GLU A 74 -4.99 7.67 -7.35
CA GLU A 74 -6.05 8.54 -6.87
C GLU A 74 -7.18 7.77 -6.20
N LYS A 75 -7.63 6.67 -6.82
CA LYS A 75 -8.65 5.78 -6.22
C LYS A 75 -8.17 5.20 -4.89
N ILE A 76 -6.94 4.71 -4.83
CA ILE A 76 -6.37 4.17 -3.60
C ILE A 76 -6.20 5.26 -2.54
N ASN A 77 -5.74 6.46 -2.93
CA ASN A 77 -5.65 7.60 -2.03
C ASN A 77 -6.99 7.94 -1.37
N THR A 78 -8.08 7.92 -2.15
CA THR A 78 -9.43 8.20 -1.66
C THR A 78 -9.87 7.17 -0.62
N VAL A 79 -9.62 5.88 -0.88
CA VAL A 79 -10.01 4.80 0.05
C VAL A 79 -9.18 4.82 1.33
N LEU A 80 -7.89 5.12 1.22
CA LEU A 80 -6.97 5.13 2.36
C LEU A 80 -6.89 6.49 3.06
N GLU A 81 -7.55 7.52 2.54
CA GLU A 81 -7.50 8.88 3.10
C GLU A 81 -7.77 8.93 4.62
N PRO A 82 -8.80 8.27 5.18
CA PRO A 82 -9.05 8.30 6.61
C PRO A 82 -7.92 7.69 7.44
N HIS A 83 -7.18 6.74 6.86
CA HIS A 83 -6.06 6.08 7.51
C HIS A 83 -4.75 6.87 7.35
N LEU A 84 -4.49 7.36 6.14
CA LEU A 84 -3.26 8.08 5.84
C LEU A 84 -3.25 9.50 6.37
N PHE A 85 -4.42 10.14 6.44
CA PHE A 85 -4.62 11.54 6.80
C PHE A 85 -5.77 11.66 7.81
N PRO A 86 -5.63 11.10 9.02
CA PRO A 86 -6.66 11.23 10.05
C PRO A 86 -6.87 12.71 10.40
N ILE A 87 -8.11 13.09 10.65
CA ILE A 87 -8.46 14.44 11.10
C ILE A 87 -8.04 14.55 12.57
N GLU A 88 -6.96 15.25 12.84
CA GLU A 88 -6.46 15.49 14.21
C GLU A 88 -7.17 16.69 14.84
N GLU A 89 -7.45 17.74 14.04
CA GLU A 89 -8.09 18.97 14.50
C GLU A 89 -9.24 19.35 13.56
N PRO A 90 -10.44 19.71 14.10
CA PRO A 90 -11.56 20.17 13.30
C PRO A 90 -11.22 21.45 12.51
N GLY A 91 -11.49 21.47 11.21
CA GLY A 91 -11.27 22.63 10.35
C GLY A 91 -9.87 22.73 9.73
N VAL A 92 -8.96 21.83 10.06
CA VAL A 92 -7.63 21.74 9.45
C VAL A 92 -7.66 20.67 8.35
N ASP A 93 -7.19 21.00 7.13
CA ASP A 93 -7.02 19.99 6.06
C ASP A 93 -5.89 19.03 6.45
N PRO A 94 -6.18 17.75 6.74
CA PRO A 94 -5.18 16.78 7.17
C PRO A 94 -4.13 16.47 6.09
N ARG A 95 -4.41 16.87 4.85
CA ARG A 95 -3.50 16.73 3.71
C ARG A 95 -2.65 17.97 3.46
N ALA A 96 -2.85 19.08 4.20
CA ALA A 96 -2.03 20.27 4.05
C ALA A 96 -0.57 19.96 4.38
N CYS A 97 0.34 20.38 3.51
CA CYS A 97 1.77 20.20 3.76
C CYS A 97 2.25 21.19 4.82
N LYS A 98 2.58 20.67 6.02
CA LYS A 98 3.08 21.49 7.14
C LYS A 98 4.43 22.19 6.82
N ASN A 99 5.18 21.72 5.80
CA ASN A 99 6.48 22.29 5.44
C ASN A 99 6.39 23.53 4.54
N CYS A 100 5.48 23.56 3.56
CA CYS A 100 5.35 24.70 2.63
C CYS A 100 4.02 25.46 2.76
N GLY A 101 3.03 24.91 3.44
CA GLY A 101 1.72 25.51 3.63
C GLY A 101 0.81 25.54 2.37
N ASN A 102 1.39 25.41 1.17
CA ASN A 102 0.68 25.58 -0.10
C ASN A 102 0.41 24.26 -0.84
N GLY A 103 1.15 23.20 -0.52
CA GLY A 103 1.02 21.91 -1.16
C GLY A 103 0.10 20.97 -0.39
N ARG A 104 -0.42 19.96 -1.09
CA ARG A 104 -1.20 18.86 -0.50
C ARG A 104 -0.39 17.57 -0.50
N LEU A 105 -0.52 16.80 0.58
CA LEU A 105 0.13 15.50 0.71
C LEU A 105 -0.69 14.43 -0.02
N SER A 106 -0.01 13.58 -0.76
CA SER A 106 -0.63 12.45 -1.47
C SER A 106 0.33 11.27 -1.56
N MET A 107 -0.23 10.10 -1.79
CA MET A 107 0.56 8.91 -2.05
C MET A 107 1.29 9.04 -3.39
N ARG A 108 2.56 8.67 -3.38
CA ARG A 108 3.45 8.65 -4.54
C ARG A 108 4.16 7.30 -4.60
N THR A 109 4.65 6.95 -5.77
CA THR A 109 5.48 5.75 -5.96
C THR A 109 6.95 6.13 -6.10
N ALA A 110 7.81 5.41 -5.40
CA ALA A 110 9.25 5.55 -5.55
C ALA A 110 9.74 4.80 -6.80
N ARG A 111 10.86 5.24 -7.38
CA ARG A 111 11.50 4.55 -8.52
C ARG A 111 11.95 3.12 -8.18
N SER A 112 12.26 2.87 -6.91
CA SER A 112 12.63 1.54 -6.40
C SER A 112 11.44 0.59 -6.18
N GLY A 113 10.24 1.04 -6.47
CA GLY A 113 8.99 0.33 -6.19
C GLY A 113 8.58 0.47 -4.73
N GLY A 114 7.64 1.06 -4.28
CA GLY A 114 7.16 1.31 -2.94
C GLY A 114 6.34 2.59 -2.89
N ALA A 115 5.45 2.70 -1.92
CA ALA A 115 4.64 3.88 -1.72
C ALA A 115 5.25 4.78 -0.64
N PHE A 116 5.12 6.09 -0.82
CA PHE A 116 5.45 7.11 0.17
C PHE A 116 4.45 8.26 0.06
N ILE A 117 4.37 9.09 1.09
CA ILE A 117 3.57 10.31 1.05
C ILE A 117 4.49 11.48 0.69
N GLY A 118 4.11 12.21 -0.34
CA GLY A 118 4.88 13.36 -0.83
C GLY A 118 4.02 14.60 -1.05
N CYS A 119 4.65 15.76 -1.04
CA CYS A 119 4.00 17.04 -1.31
C CYS A 119 3.74 17.22 -2.81
N SER A 120 2.58 17.81 -3.16
CA SER A 120 2.23 18.14 -4.54
C SER A 120 3.10 19.26 -5.12
N ASN A 121 3.69 20.10 -4.26
CA ASN A 121 4.50 21.25 -4.67
C ASN A 121 5.99 20.88 -4.90
N TYR A 122 6.23 19.68 -5.39
CA TYR A 122 7.56 19.27 -5.84
C TYR A 122 7.85 19.91 -7.22
N PRO A 123 9.06 20.43 -7.50
CA PRO A 123 10.32 20.30 -6.73
C PRO A 123 10.59 21.37 -5.65
N GLU A 124 9.75 22.42 -5.55
CA GLU A 124 9.93 23.53 -4.61
C GLU A 124 9.84 23.06 -3.15
N CYS A 125 8.92 22.13 -2.88
CA CYS A 125 8.81 21.44 -1.60
C CYS A 125 9.15 19.97 -1.74
N ARG A 126 10.19 19.53 -1.05
CA ARG A 126 10.68 18.14 -1.06
C ARG A 126 10.21 17.35 0.16
N PHE A 127 9.15 17.81 0.83
CA PHE A 127 8.63 17.10 1.98
C PHE A 127 8.12 15.72 1.58
N THR A 128 8.61 14.70 2.28
CA THR A 128 8.15 13.31 2.14
C THR A 128 8.05 12.66 3.52
N ARG A 129 7.15 11.70 3.66
CA ARG A 129 7.10 10.79 4.80
C ARG A 129 6.79 9.37 4.33
N PRO A 130 7.08 8.36 5.15
CA PRO A 130 6.72 6.98 4.85
C PRO A 130 5.23 6.81 4.59
N PHE A 131 4.90 5.75 3.88
CA PHE A 131 3.54 5.32 3.70
C PHE A 131 2.98 4.80 5.03
N GLY A 132 1.91 5.43 5.52
CA GLY A 132 1.29 5.15 6.80
C GLY A 132 0.66 6.41 7.40
N PRO A 133 0.00 6.31 8.57
CA PRO A 133 -0.55 7.46 9.28
C PRO A 133 0.56 8.41 9.78
N PRO A 134 0.23 9.66 10.16
CA PRO A 134 1.19 10.55 10.81
C PRO A 134 1.77 9.93 12.07
N GLY A 135 3.07 10.14 12.32
CA GLY A 135 3.76 9.55 13.49
C GLY A 135 4.17 8.09 13.29
N THR A 136 3.85 7.47 12.17
CA THR A 136 4.56 6.25 11.76
C THR A 136 6.00 6.68 11.47
N GLU A 137 6.82 6.65 12.50
CA GLU A 137 8.25 6.83 12.31
C GLU A 137 8.69 5.73 11.36
N SER A 138 9.21 6.13 10.22
CA SER A 138 9.88 5.16 9.39
C SER A 138 11.01 4.58 10.20
N SER A 139 11.06 3.27 10.25
CA SER A 139 12.32 2.56 10.32
C SER A 139 13.18 2.82 9.06
N ALA A 140 12.80 3.77 8.20
CA ALA A 140 13.61 4.23 7.10
C ALA A 140 14.81 4.96 7.72
N ILE A 141 15.83 4.20 7.90
CA ILE A 141 17.16 4.63 8.22
C ILE A 141 17.57 5.56 7.07
N GLY A 142 17.72 6.85 7.37
CA GLY A 142 18.15 7.82 6.36
C GLY A 142 19.46 7.39 5.69
N PRO A 143 19.87 8.00 4.58
CA PRO A 143 21.11 7.65 3.89
C PRO A 143 22.34 7.72 4.81
N ASP A 144 22.29 8.56 5.84
CA ASP A 144 23.38 8.72 6.84
C ASP A 144 23.24 7.72 8.01
N GLY A 145 22.19 6.91 8.05
CA GLY A 145 21.90 6.01 9.16
C GLY A 145 21.20 6.70 10.34
N LYS A 146 20.73 5.90 11.30
CA LYS A 146 20.17 6.38 12.58
C LYS A 146 21.24 6.17 13.68
N LEU A 147 21.73 7.24 14.27
CA LEU A 147 22.67 7.14 15.41
C LEU A 147 21.96 6.43 16.58
N LEU A 148 22.54 5.35 17.05
CA LEU A 148 22.07 4.59 18.22
C LEU A 148 22.80 4.99 19.50
N GLY A 149 24.06 5.42 19.40
CA GLY A 149 24.89 5.78 20.52
C GLY A 149 26.38 5.85 20.15
N HIS A 150 27.25 5.88 21.15
CA HIS A 150 28.70 5.87 21.00
C HIS A 150 29.30 4.76 21.86
N ASP A 151 30.36 4.15 21.38
CA ASP A 151 31.23 3.26 22.13
C ASP A 151 32.67 3.86 22.11
N GLY A 152 33.01 4.60 23.17
CA GLY A 152 34.19 5.43 23.17
C GLY A 152 34.05 6.59 22.18
N GLU A 153 34.98 6.70 21.24
CA GLU A 153 34.93 7.71 20.16
C GLU A 153 34.18 7.28 18.93
N ASP A 154 33.85 5.98 18.83
CA ASP A 154 33.15 5.42 17.66
C ASP A 154 31.62 5.61 17.73
N ALA A 155 31.05 6.15 16.67
CA ALA A 155 29.59 6.25 16.54
C ALA A 155 29.01 4.89 16.17
N ILE A 156 27.95 4.47 16.87
CA ILE A 156 27.16 3.28 16.52
C ILE A 156 25.92 3.74 15.80
N SER A 157 25.77 3.35 14.53
CA SER A 157 24.64 3.74 13.69
C SER A 157 23.90 2.51 13.15
N LEU A 158 22.57 2.61 13.09
CA LEU A 158 21.71 1.66 12.39
C LEU A 158 21.62 2.13 10.93
N ARG A 159 21.94 1.24 10.00
CA ARG A 159 21.88 1.48 8.55
C ARG A 159 21.01 0.46 7.85
N ASP A 160 20.45 0.87 6.71
CA ASP A 160 19.70 -0.04 5.85
C ASP A 160 20.59 -0.56 4.73
N GLY A 161 20.64 -1.88 4.56
CA GLY A 161 21.45 -2.54 3.56
C GLY A 161 20.63 -3.47 2.66
N ARG A 162 21.29 -4.04 1.65
CA ARG A 162 20.66 -4.93 0.67
C ARG A 162 19.89 -6.11 1.30
N TYR A 163 20.31 -6.54 2.50
CA TYR A 163 19.74 -7.70 3.21
C TYR A 163 18.92 -7.29 4.45
N GLY A 164 18.62 -6.01 4.60
CA GLY A 164 17.89 -5.45 5.73
C GLY A 164 18.76 -4.54 6.62
N PRO A 165 18.18 -4.05 7.73
CA PRO A 165 18.88 -3.15 8.63
C PRO A 165 20.05 -3.86 9.32
N TYR A 166 21.18 -3.15 9.44
CA TYR A 166 22.39 -3.59 10.13
C TYR A 166 22.97 -2.48 11.00
N VAL A 167 23.73 -2.87 12.01
CA VAL A 167 24.44 -1.93 12.89
C VAL A 167 25.86 -1.77 12.39
N GLN A 168 26.30 -0.51 12.26
CA GLN A 168 27.66 -0.14 11.90
C GLN A 168 28.31 0.61 13.06
N ARG A 169 29.58 0.28 13.34
CA ARG A 169 30.45 0.99 14.27
C ARG A 169 31.53 1.72 13.48
N GLY A 170 31.70 3.01 13.77
CA GLY A 170 32.71 3.88 13.11
C GLY A 170 32.23 4.50 11.82
#